data_7333a6a0310a0627d7d691a7719e863f
#
_entry.id   7333a6a0310a0627d7d691a7719e863f
#
_cell.length_a   1.000
_cell.length_b   1.000
_cell.length_c   1.000
_cell.angle_alpha   90.00
_cell.angle_beta   90.00
_cell.angle_gamma   90.00
#
_symmetry.space_group_name_H-M   'P 1'
#
loop_
_entity.id
_entity.type
_entity.pdbx_description
1 polymer ?
#
loop_
_entity_poly.entity_id
_entity_poly.type
_entity_poly.pdbx_seq_one_letter_code
_entity_poly.pdbx_strand_id
1 'polypeptide(L)'
;MFFTQSLLRKKLTPAAMVITLALGMGLPLSASAEDTPQQPADQAPSGAPAAPAASEDGKVLQDIQEALNKNDFEKAVQLLTPLAEKKNGEACYVLGRLTAEGKGTKASRTRAAKLYETSAQQGDMRGQNAYGQALAMGDGIRRNFSEAAKWFDKAADQGLATAQYNLGYLYDQGRGVAKSENKAIELYSRAANQGLAAAQYSLGWIYMNSTGQNQDDTKAVHWFEKAAEQDFAKAQNNLAYMYSQGRGYALDYAKAMQWYQKAADQGYAEAQYNLGFMYEQGKGTEKNYEKAVEWYRKAADQNESAAQYSLGLMYEQGTGVQRDVDEAKKWYTLAANNGDPDAKQALRQLGRTGIKAPAAPAATAQATGQAKTQAQAPKKAQKTPAQARQQKKPAAARPQQKQTKQPAAAKQPTAAK
;
A
#
# COMPACT_ATOMS: atom_id res chain seq x y z
N MET A 1 -9.59 -17.95 11.80
CA MET A 1 -10.27 -16.94 10.98
C MET A 1 -10.38 -15.56 11.65
N PHE A 2 -10.26 -15.44 12.96
CA PHE A 2 -10.26 -14.14 13.68
C PHE A 2 -8.88 -13.48 13.83
N PHE A 3 -7.79 -14.20 13.53
CA PHE A 3 -6.41 -13.73 13.73
C PHE A 3 -5.92 -12.75 12.66
N THR A 4 -6.39 -12.87 11.42
CA THR A 4 -5.97 -11.99 10.31
C THR A 4 -6.58 -10.59 10.38
N GLN A 5 -7.76 -10.42 10.95
CA GLN A 5 -8.40 -9.10 11.07
C GLN A 5 -7.73 -8.17 12.09
N SER A 6 -7.13 -8.71 13.15
CA SER A 6 -6.48 -7.89 14.19
C SER A 6 -5.10 -7.38 13.74
N LEU A 7 -4.36 -8.16 12.95
CA LEU A 7 -3.06 -7.77 12.41
C LEU A 7 -3.19 -6.77 11.25
N LEU A 8 -4.16 -6.97 10.36
CA LEU A 8 -4.47 -6.04 9.27
C LEU A 8 -4.91 -4.65 9.77
N ARG A 9 -5.63 -4.56 10.89
CA ARG A 9 -6.06 -3.26 11.44
C ARG A 9 -4.94 -2.45 12.11
N LYS A 10 -3.83 -3.06 12.55
CA LYS A 10 -2.79 -2.37 13.32
C LYS A 10 -1.58 -1.91 12.52
N LYS A 11 -1.32 -2.41 11.32
CA LYS A 11 -0.08 -2.14 10.58
C LYS A 11 -0.20 -1.30 9.32
N LEU A 12 -1.38 -1.09 8.79
CA LEU A 12 -1.58 -0.25 7.62
C LEU A 12 -2.07 1.14 8.04
N THR A 13 -1.17 1.95 8.57
CA THR A 13 -1.42 3.39 8.59
C THR A 13 -1.13 3.93 7.19
N PRO A 14 -2.07 4.66 6.57
CA PRO A 14 -1.84 5.34 5.28
C PRO A 14 -0.66 6.32 5.32
N ALA A 15 -0.11 6.56 6.51
CA ALA A 15 0.88 7.59 6.81
C ALA A 15 2.22 7.42 6.08
N ALA A 16 2.68 6.20 5.84
CA ALA A 16 3.94 5.96 5.12
C ALA A 16 3.80 6.12 3.59
N MET A 17 2.57 6.12 3.08
CA MET A 17 2.27 5.97 1.67
C MET A 17 2.30 7.25 0.84
N VAL A 18 1.95 8.40 1.44
CA VAL A 18 1.69 9.64 0.69
C VAL A 18 2.93 10.33 0.20
N ILE A 19 3.99 10.24 0.96
CA ILE A 19 5.20 11.02 0.70
C ILE A 19 6.04 10.37 -0.41
N THR A 20 5.96 9.06 -0.56
CA THR A 20 6.74 8.32 -1.57
C THR A 20 6.08 8.33 -2.95
N LEU A 21 4.75 8.38 -3.02
CA LEU A 21 4.00 8.38 -4.30
C LEU A 21 3.99 9.75 -5.01
N ALA A 22 4.13 10.83 -4.26
CA ALA A 22 4.23 12.18 -4.83
C ALA A 22 5.61 12.46 -5.45
N LEU A 23 6.59 11.62 -5.16
CA LEU A 23 7.97 11.75 -5.65
C LEU A 23 8.25 10.86 -6.87
N GLY A 24 7.31 10.53 -7.70
CA GLY A 24 7.48 9.72 -8.91
C GLY A 24 8.72 10.03 -9.77
N MET A 25 9.88 10.22 -9.14
CA MET A 25 11.22 10.15 -9.71
C MET A 25 12.22 9.85 -8.60
N GLY A 26 12.93 8.74 -8.78
CA GLY A 26 13.83 8.14 -7.82
C GLY A 26 14.84 9.05 -7.17
N LEU A 27 14.95 8.94 -5.88
CA LEU A 27 16.19 9.11 -5.13
C LEU A 27 16.33 7.90 -4.19
N PRO A 28 17.51 7.29 -4.13
CA PRO A 28 17.75 6.21 -3.20
C PRO A 28 17.93 6.80 -1.79
N LEU A 29 16.95 6.64 -0.93
CA LEU A 29 17.19 6.62 0.50
C LEU A 29 17.27 5.16 0.89
N SER A 30 18.42 4.76 1.40
CA SER A 30 18.72 3.45 1.94
C SER A 30 17.73 3.10 3.05
N ALA A 31 16.64 2.44 2.67
CA ALA A 31 15.78 1.61 3.49
C ALA A 31 14.84 0.88 2.52
N SER A 32 15.06 -0.41 2.35
CA SER A 32 14.23 -1.42 1.68
C SER A 32 13.46 -0.92 0.44
N ALA A 33 13.92 -1.38 -0.72
CA ALA A 33 13.26 -1.27 -2.01
C ALA A 33 11.83 -1.81 -1.89
N GLU A 34 10.84 -0.92 -1.90
CA GLU A 34 9.45 -1.26 -2.13
C GLU A 34 8.96 -0.47 -3.32
N ASP A 35 8.74 -1.20 -4.37
CA ASP A 35 8.16 -0.96 -5.67
C ASP A 35 7.34 0.32 -5.83
N THR A 36 7.84 1.18 -6.70
CA THR A 36 7.02 2.16 -7.41
C THR A 36 6.77 1.63 -8.82
N PRO A 37 5.52 1.35 -9.22
CA PRO A 37 5.20 1.28 -10.64
C PRO A 37 5.55 2.64 -11.25
N GLN A 38 6.29 2.62 -12.36
CA GLN A 38 6.48 3.81 -13.16
C GLN A 38 5.11 4.32 -13.58
N GLN A 39 4.65 5.40 -12.95
CA GLN A 39 3.52 6.15 -13.48
C GLN A 39 3.98 6.78 -14.79
N PRO A 40 3.14 6.74 -15.85
CA PRO A 40 3.40 7.54 -17.03
C PRO A 40 3.57 8.99 -16.59
N ALA A 41 4.63 9.63 -17.11
CA ALA A 41 4.87 11.05 -16.95
C ALA A 41 3.55 11.80 -17.19
N ASP A 42 3.22 12.76 -16.31
CA ASP A 42 2.07 13.64 -16.47
C ASP A 42 1.91 14.01 -17.96
N GLN A 43 1.02 13.32 -18.65
CA GLN A 43 0.62 13.74 -19.98
C GLN A 43 -0.15 15.03 -19.77
N ALA A 44 0.41 16.13 -20.23
CA ALA A 44 -0.29 17.38 -20.37
C ALA A 44 -1.59 17.11 -21.14
N PRO A 45 -2.72 17.70 -20.74
CA PRO A 45 -3.97 17.55 -21.47
C PRO A 45 -3.70 17.92 -22.94
N SER A 46 -4.06 17.02 -23.86
CA SER A 46 -3.98 17.20 -25.30
C SER A 46 -5.00 18.28 -25.73
N GLY A 47 -4.59 19.50 -25.65
CA GLY A 47 -5.38 20.68 -25.94
C GLY A 47 -4.51 21.94 -25.91
N ALA A 48 -3.23 21.83 -26.32
CA ALA A 48 -2.41 23.02 -26.54
C ALA A 48 -2.94 23.74 -27.79
N PRO A 49 -3.23 25.04 -27.72
CA PRO A 49 -3.47 25.83 -28.92
C PRO A 49 -2.23 25.80 -29.82
N ALA A 50 -2.44 25.74 -31.12
CA ALA A 50 -1.39 25.74 -32.12
C ALA A 50 -0.35 26.84 -31.80
N ALA A 51 0.93 26.44 -31.83
CA ALA A 51 2.06 27.28 -31.52
C ALA A 51 2.00 28.61 -32.27
N PRO A 52 2.17 29.75 -31.59
CA PRO A 52 2.41 31.02 -32.29
C PRO A 52 3.74 30.93 -33.02
N ALA A 53 3.77 31.39 -34.25
CA ALA A 53 4.96 31.45 -35.08
C ALA A 53 6.14 32.07 -34.32
N ALA A 54 7.27 31.45 -34.46
CA ALA A 54 8.61 31.71 -33.95
C ALA A 54 8.89 33.12 -33.37
N SER A 55 8.43 33.35 -32.13
CA SER A 55 9.01 34.38 -31.28
C SER A 55 10.31 33.82 -30.65
N GLU A 56 11.28 34.67 -30.34
CA GLU A 56 12.51 34.22 -29.63
C GLU A 56 12.20 33.38 -28.39
N ASP A 57 11.14 33.72 -27.65
CA ASP A 57 10.65 32.96 -26.49
C ASP A 57 10.17 31.54 -26.88
N GLY A 58 9.50 31.39 -28.01
CA GLY A 58 9.06 30.09 -28.51
C GLY A 58 10.24 29.15 -28.84
N LYS A 59 11.30 29.71 -29.42
CA LYS A 59 12.52 28.96 -29.72
C LYS A 59 13.23 28.49 -28.42
N VAL A 60 13.33 29.36 -27.43
CA VAL A 60 13.97 29.06 -26.15
C VAL A 60 13.19 27.92 -25.45
N LEU A 61 11.86 27.94 -25.46
CA LEU A 61 11.04 26.86 -24.88
C LEU A 61 11.25 25.53 -25.62
N GLN A 62 11.36 25.57 -26.95
CA GLN A 62 11.65 24.37 -27.75
C GLN A 62 13.06 23.84 -27.45
N ASP A 63 14.06 24.67 -27.32
CA ASP A 63 15.44 24.29 -26.98
C ASP A 63 15.51 23.66 -25.56
N ILE A 64 14.74 24.18 -24.59
CA ILE A 64 14.61 23.62 -23.26
C ILE A 64 14.02 22.22 -23.34
N GLN A 65 12.91 22.05 -24.07
CA GLN A 65 12.26 20.75 -24.23
C GLN A 65 13.18 19.73 -24.90
N GLU A 66 13.91 20.14 -25.91
CA GLU A 66 14.89 19.29 -26.61
C GLU A 66 16.04 18.88 -25.68
N ALA A 67 16.59 19.81 -24.89
CA ALA A 67 17.63 19.54 -23.92
C ALA A 67 17.14 18.53 -22.85
N LEU A 68 15.92 18.71 -22.33
CA LEU A 68 15.31 17.78 -21.38
C LEU A 68 15.10 16.38 -21.98
N ASN A 69 14.61 16.28 -23.21
CA ASN A 69 14.39 15.01 -23.90
C ASN A 69 15.70 14.26 -24.17
N LYS A 70 16.79 14.99 -24.42
CA LYS A 70 18.14 14.43 -24.61
C LYS A 70 18.88 14.16 -23.29
N ASN A 71 18.26 14.45 -22.13
CA ASN A 71 18.91 14.43 -20.83
C ASN A 71 20.13 15.35 -20.71
N ASP A 72 20.20 16.39 -21.55
CA ASP A 72 21.20 17.45 -21.45
C ASP A 72 20.76 18.47 -20.39
N PHE A 73 20.86 18.04 -19.13
CA PHE A 73 20.36 18.81 -18.00
C PHE A 73 21.19 20.08 -17.75
N GLU A 74 22.46 20.11 -18.13
CA GLU A 74 23.29 21.30 -18.00
C GLU A 74 22.78 22.41 -18.92
N LYS A 75 22.54 22.07 -20.20
CA LYS A 75 21.94 23.01 -21.18
C LYS A 75 20.53 23.45 -20.73
N ALA A 76 19.71 22.50 -20.24
CA ALA A 76 18.38 22.83 -19.75
C ALA A 76 18.45 23.83 -18.57
N VAL A 77 19.36 23.63 -17.61
CA VAL A 77 19.57 24.57 -16.50
C VAL A 77 20.04 25.93 -16.98
N GLN A 78 20.97 25.98 -17.94
CA GLN A 78 21.44 27.27 -18.53
C GLN A 78 20.31 28.07 -19.18
N LEU A 79 19.43 27.38 -19.90
CA LEU A 79 18.28 28.03 -20.57
C LEU A 79 17.18 28.44 -19.61
N LEU A 80 16.92 27.61 -18.58
CA LEU A 80 15.87 27.86 -17.57
C LEU A 80 16.25 28.99 -16.58
N THR A 81 17.53 29.15 -16.27
CA THR A 81 17.97 30.12 -15.26
C THR A 81 17.51 31.55 -15.54
N PRO A 82 17.72 32.15 -16.73
CA PRO A 82 17.27 33.50 -16.99
C PRO A 82 15.74 33.66 -16.97
N LEU A 83 15.00 32.60 -17.34
CA LEU A 83 13.53 32.61 -17.24
C LEU A 83 13.07 32.56 -15.78
N ALA A 84 13.74 31.76 -14.95
CA ALA A 84 13.45 31.69 -13.53
C ALA A 84 13.78 32.98 -12.78
N GLU A 85 14.86 33.69 -13.18
CA GLU A 85 15.19 35.03 -12.66
C GLU A 85 14.10 36.07 -12.99
N LYS A 86 13.47 35.92 -14.14
CA LYS A 86 12.29 36.70 -14.54
C LYS A 86 10.99 36.22 -13.87
N LYS A 87 11.10 35.27 -12.94
CA LYS A 87 9.98 34.67 -12.21
C LYS A 87 8.94 33.95 -13.11
N ASN A 88 9.38 33.39 -14.23
CA ASN A 88 8.50 32.52 -15.01
C ASN A 88 8.15 31.29 -14.17
N GLY A 89 6.85 31.06 -13.90
CA GLY A 89 6.38 30.02 -12.98
C GLY A 89 6.79 28.61 -13.42
N GLU A 90 6.62 28.29 -14.69
CA GLU A 90 7.00 27.00 -15.25
C GLU A 90 8.51 26.77 -15.21
N ALA A 91 9.31 27.76 -15.59
CA ALA A 91 10.76 27.67 -15.52
C ALA A 91 11.25 27.48 -14.08
N CYS A 92 10.65 28.18 -13.11
CA CYS A 92 10.94 27.99 -11.68
C CYS A 92 10.61 26.58 -11.23
N TYR A 93 9.47 26.02 -11.64
CA TYR A 93 9.11 24.64 -11.30
C TYR A 93 10.11 23.62 -11.86
N VAL A 94 10.41 23.69 -13.17
CA VAL A 94 11.34 22.75 -13.83
C VAL A 94 12.75 22.89 -13.27
N LEU A 95 13.26 24.10 -13.10
CA LEU A 95 14.57 24.35 -12.50
C LEU A 95 14.62 23.89 -11.04
N GLY A 96 13.53 24.07 -10.30
CA GLY A 96 13.37 23.56 -8.93
C GLY A 96 13.53 22.04 -8.87
N ARG A 97 12.89 21.30 -9.78
CA ARG A 97 13.04 19.84 -9.89
C ARG A 97 14.48 19.43 -10.19
N LEU A 98 15.07 20.00 -11.23
CA LEU A 98 16.47 19.72 -11.59
C LEU A 98 17.43 20.01 -10.42
N THR A 99 17.19 21.13 -9.71
CA THR A 99 17.98 21.50 -8.52
C THR A 99 17.77 20.52 -7.36
N ALA A 100 16.55 20.04 -7.13
CA ALA A 100 16.29 19.05 -6.08
C ALA A 100 17.00 17.71 -6.35
N GLU A 101 17.03 17.30 -7.63
CA GLU A 101 17.62 16.04 -8.08
C GLU A 101 19.14 16.15 -8.33
N GLY A 102 19.71 17.35 -8.39
CA GLY A 102 21.13 17.56 -8.73
C GLY A 102 21.44 17.28 -10.20
N LYS A 103 20.45 17.40 -11.08
CA LYS A 103 20.61 17.21 -12.52
C LYS A 103 21.02 18.52 -13.21
N GLY A 104 22.18 18.53 -13.86
CA GLY A 104 22.73 19.71 -14.52
C GLY A 104 23.14 20.85 -13.57
N THR A 105 23.00 20.68 -12.26
CA THR A 105 23.38 21.64 -11.22
C THR A 105 23.62 20.92 -9.88
N LYS A 106 24.28 21.61 -8.94
CA LYS A 106 24.49 21.05 -7.60
C LYS A 106 23.13 20.86 -6.88
N ALA A 107 22.90 19.67 -6.34
CA ALA A 107 21.70 19.36 -5.56
C ALA A 107 21.54 20.32 -4.37
N SER A 108 20.37 20.89 -4.23
CA SER A 108 20.04 21.79 -3.12
C SER A 108 18.53 21.83 -2.85
N ARG A 109 18.09 21.16 -1.79
CA ARG A 109 16.68 21.15 -1.37
C ARG A 109 16.17 22.55 -1.01
N THR A 110 16.99 23.33 -0.33
CA THR A 110 16.63 24.72 0.04
C THR A 110 16.45 25.61 -1.18
N ARG A 111 17.33 25.51 -2.19
CA ARG A 111 17.18 26.26 -3.44
C ARG A 111 15.96 25.78 -4.23
N ALA A 112 15.72 24.48 -4.28
CA ALA A 112 14.54 23.91 -4.93
C ALA A 112 13.24 24.38 -4.26
N ALA A 113 13.14 24.36 -2.94
CA ALA A 113 11.98 24.84 -2.21
C ALA A 113 11.68 26.33 -2.52
N LYS A 114 12.73 27.17 -2.62
CA LYS A 114 12.57 28.58 -2.99
C LYS A 114 12.10 28.77 -4.43
N LEU A 115 12.57 27.94 -5.36
CA LEU A 115 12.11 27.95 -6.75
C LEU A 115 10.66 27.50 -6.85
N TYR A 116 10.26 26.44 -6.09
CA TYR A 116 8.86 26.01 -6.00
C TYR A 116 7.97 27.10 -5.38
N GLU A 117 8.43 27.80 -4.35
CA GLU A 117 7.72 28.94 -3.78
C GLU A 117 7.46 30.02 -4.82
N THR A 118 8.49 30.38 -5.59
CA THR A 118 8.35 31.38 -6.67
C THR A 118 7.35 30.90 -7.72
N SER A 119 7.47 29.67 -8.18
CA SER A 119 6.54 29.06 -9.12
C SER A 119 5.10 29.07 -8.60
N ALA A 120 4.90 28.69 -7.33
CA ALA A 120 3.60 28.68 -6.67
C ALA A 120 2.97 30.07 -6.58
N GLN A 121 3.76 31.10 -6.29
CA GLN A 121 3.34 32.49 -6.25
C GLN A 121 2.92 33.02 -7.63
N GLN A 122 3.51 32.50 -8.69
CA GLN A 122 3.14 32.84 -10.09
C GLN A 122 1.89 32.07 -10.58
N GLY A 123 1.31 31.22 -9.72
CA GLY A 123 0.07 30.48 -10.03
C GLY A 123 0.26 29.15 -10.72
N ASP A 124 1.49 28.70 -11.00
CA ASP A 124 1.72 27.37 -11.59
C ASP A 124 1.25 26.26 -10.64
N MET A 125 0.27 25.46 -11.07
CA MET A 125 -0.32 24.42 -10.22
C MET A 125 0.68 23.34 -9.82
N ARG A 126 1.68 23.03 -10.66
CA ARG A 126 2.74 22.05 -10.35
C ARG A 126 3.69 22.63 -9.31
N GLY A 127 4.03 23.93 -9.43
CA GLY A 127 4.81 24.67 -8.44
C GLY A 127 4.09 24.76 -7.10
N GLN A 128 2.78 25.04 -7.10
CA GLN A 128 1.94 25.05 -5.88
C GLN A 128 1.94 23.71 -5.19
N ASN A 129 1.76 22.61 -5.95
CA ASN A 129 1.81 21.25 -5.40
C ASN A 129 3.22 20.93 -4.88
N ALA A 130 4.28 21.22 -5.63
CA ALA A 130 5.66 20.95 -5.21
C ALA A 130 6.06 21.73 -3.96
N TYR A 131 5.65 23.01 -3.86
CA TYR A 131 5.88 23.80 -2.66
C TYR A 131 5.08 23.28 -1.46
N GLY A 132 3.82 22.90 -1.68
CA GLY A 132 3.00 22.22 -0.67
C GLY A 132 3.67 20.94 -0.17
N GLN A 133 4.25 20.14 -1.06
CA GLN A 133 4.99 18.92 -0.67
C GLN A 133 6.25 19.26 0.13
N ALA A 134 7.05 20.24 -0.31
CA ALA A 134 8.23 20.70 0.43
C ALA A 134 7.86 21.15 1.85
N LEU A 135 6.76 21.89 2.00
CA LEU A 135 6.22 22.28 3.32
C LEU A 135 5.73 21.10 4.15
N ALA A 136 5.02 20.14 3.55
CA ALA A 136 4.48 18.99 4.26
C ALA A 136 5.59 18.05 4.77
N MET A 137 6.67 17.92 4.01
CA MET A 137 7.81 17.06 4.36
C MET A 137 8.85 17.77 5.22
N GLY A 138 8.97 19.09 5.09
CA GLY A 138 10.08 19.85 5.64
C GLY A 138 11.33 19.75 4.76
N ASP A 139 11.14 19.55 3.44
CA ASP A 139 12.23 19.34 2.49
C ASP A 139 12.80 20.68 2.01
N GLY A 140 13.98 21.02 2.51
CA GLY A 140 14.64 22.31 2.25
C GLY A 140 13.98 23.53 2.90
N ILE A 141 12.91 23.35 3.65
CA ILE A 141 12.14 24.37 4.36
C ILE A 141 11.55 23.79 5.65
N ARG A 142 11.24 24.65 6.63
CA ARG A 142 10.57 24.21 7.87
C ARG A 142 9.20 23.60 7.58
N ARG A 143 8.95 22.40 8.10
CA ARG A 143 7.69 21.70 7.92
C ARG A 143 6.50 22.49 8.45
N ASN A 144 5.45 22.60 7.62
CA ASN A 144 4.21 23.30 7.95
C ASN A 144 3.02 22.71 7.17
N PHE A 145 2.27 21.79 7.78
CA PHE A 145 1.12 21.16 7.14
C PHE A 145 -0.03 22.11 6.86
N SER A 146 -0.24 23.13 7.72
CA SER A 146 -1.32 24.09 7.52
C SER A 146 -1.08 24.97 6.28
N GLU A 147 0.15 25.38 6.08
CA GLU A 147 0.52 26.13 4.87
C GLU A 147 0.54 25.21 3.63
N ALA A 148 1.02 23.99 3.78
CA ALA A 148 0.96 22.98 2.70
C ALA A 148 -0.48 22.75 2.21
N ALA A 149 -1.45 22.64 3.14
CA ALA A 149 -2.86 22.49 2.79
C ALA A 149 -3.38 23.64 1.91
N LYS A 150 -3.02 24.88 2.20
CA LYS A 150 -3.42 26.05 1.38
C LYS A 150 -2.85 26.00 -0.03
N TRP A 151 -1.61 25.54 -0.17
CA TRP A 151 -0.99 25.43 -1.50
C TRP A 151 -1.54 24.24 -2.29
N PHE A 152 -1.79 23.10 -1.63
CA PHE A 152 -2.49 21.98 -2.26
C PHE A 152 -3.91 22.37 -2.70
N ASP A 153 -4.63 23.15 -1.89
CA ASP A 153 -5.97 23.63 -2.20
C ASP A 153 -5.98 24.46 -3.50
N LYS A 154 -5.07 25.44 -3.61
CA LYS A 154 -4.92 26.23 -4.83
C LYS A 154 -4.63 25.38 -6.08
N ALA A 155 -3.76 24.39 -5.95
CA ALA A 155 -3.44 23.49 -7.06
C ALA A 155 -4.59 22.52 -7.37
N ALA A 156 -5.31 22.06 -6.34
CA ALA A 156 -6.47 21.18 -6.45
C ALA A 156 -7.65 21.87 -7.14
N ASP A 157 -7.84 23.15 -6.88
CA ASP A 157 -8.86 23.99 -7.55
C ASP A 157 -8.56 24.20 -9.02
N GLN A 158 -7.27 24.22 -9.41
CA GLN A 158 -6.84 24.22 -10.81
C GLN A 158 -6.96 22.84 -11.48
N GLY A 159 -7.42 21.81 -10.75
CA GLY A 159 -7.69 20.49 -11.29
C GLY A 159 -6.54 19.50 -11.15
N LEU A 160 -5.40 19.83 -10.56
CA LEU A 160 -4.27 18.92 -10.46
C LEU A 160 -4.59 17.72 -9.57
N ALA A 161 -4.65 16.51 -10.16
CA ALA A 161 -5.04 15.28 -9.47
C ALA A 161 -4.13 14.95 -8.27
N THR A 162 -2.83 15.14 -8.40
CA THR A 162 -1.87 14.91 -7.32
C THR A 162 -2.06 15.87 -6.15
N ALA A 163 -2.46 17.12 -6.42
CA ALA A 163 -2.77 18.10 -5.37
C ALA A 163 -4.09 17.77 -4.65
N GLN A 164 -5.13 17.37 -5.40
CA GLN A 164 -6.38 16.86 -4.84
C GLN A 164 -6.13 15.66 -3.92
N TYR A 165 -5.31 14.73 -4.35
CA TYR A 165 -4.90 13.59 -3.55
C TYR A 165 -4.15 14.01 -2.28
N ASN A 166 -3.14 14.89 -2.37
CA ASN A 166 -2.35 15.35 -1.24
C ASN A 166 -3.21 16.12 -0.21
N LEU A 167 -4.12 16.97 -0.68
CA LEU A 167 -5.06 17.66 0.20
C LEU A 167 -6.04 16.69 0.86
N GLY A 168 -6.57 15.73 0.09
CA GLY A 168 -7.43 14.66 0.60
C GLY A 168 -6.76 13.89 1.73
N TYR A 169 -5.48 13.58 1.58
CA TYR A 169 -4.69 12.94 2.62
C TYR A 169 -4.56 13.79 3.89
N LEU A 170 -4.32 15.11 3.75
CA LEU A 170 -4.25 15.98 4.91
C LEU A 170 -5.57 16.00 5.69
N TYR A 171 -6.72 16.00 4.99
CA TYR A 171 -8.03 15.88 5.63
C TYR A 171 -8.28 14.51 6.26
N ASP A 172 -7.88 13.44 5.61
CA ASP A 172 -8.02 12.07 6.14
C ASP A 172 -7.23 11.89 7.45
N GLN A 173 -6.01 12.43 7.49
CA GLN A 173 -5.11 12.31 8.65
C GLN A 173 -5.28 13.43 9.68
N GLY A 174 -6.03 14.49 9.38
CA GLY A 174 -6.14 15.66 10.24
C GLY A 174 -4.81 16.41 10.41
N ARG A 175 -3.97 16.46 9.36
CA ARG A 175 -2.67 17.14 9.41
C ARG A 175 -2.77 18.56 8.87
N GLY A 176 -2.60 19.55 9.75
CA GLY A 176 -2.67 20.96 9.40
C GLY A 176 -4.08 21.48 9.07
N VAL A 177 -5.05 20.58 9.02
CA VAL A 177 -6.48 20.83 8.84
C VAL A 177 -7.28 19.94 9.80
N ALA A 178 -8.52 20.30 10.12
CA ALA A 178 -9.40 19.44 10.89
C ALA A 178 -9.69 18.14 10.11
N LYS A 179 -9.56 16.99 10.77
CA LYS A 179 -9.85 15.68 10.14
C LYS A 179 -11.27 15.67 9.61
N SER A 180 -11.42 15.25 8.35
CA SER A 180 -12.72 15.13 7.68
C SER A 180 -12.69 14.05 6.62
N GLU A 181 -13.28 12.90 6.91
CA GLU A 181 -13.40 11.78 5.98
C GLU A 181 -14.22 12.17 4.74
N ASN A 182 -15.29 12.95 4.91
CA ASN A 182 -16.12 13.40 3.78
C ASN A 182 -15.32 14.29 2.79
N LYS A 183 -14.52 15.22 3.29
CA LYS A 183 -13.63 16.03 2.43
C LYS A 183 -12.54 15.19 1.78
N ALA A 184 -12.01 14.21 2.50
CA ALA A 184 -11.04 13.28 1.93
C ALA A 184 -11.66 12.45 0.79
N ILE A 185 -12.88 11.92 0.97
CA ILE A 185 -13.63 11.19 -0.07
C ILE A 185 -13.86 12.10 -1.29
N GLU A 186 -14.31 13.34 -1.09
CA GLU A 186 -14.55 14.29 -2.18
C GLU A 186 -13.27 14.52 -3.00
N LEU A 187 -12.16 14.85 -2.34
CA LEU A 187 -10.89 15.17 -2.98
C LEU A 187 -10.26 13.92 -3.64
N TYR A 188 -10.28 12.79 -2.97
CA TYR A 188 -9.84 11.53 -3.56
C TYR A 188 -10.71 11.14 -4.77
N SER A 189 -12.03 11.40 -4.72
CA SER A 189 -12.92 11.12 -5.86
C SER A 189 -12.57 11.97 -7.07
N ARG A 190 -12.26 13.27 -6.87
CA ARG A 190 -11.80 14.15 -7.96
C ARG A 190 -10.51 13.63 -8.59
N ALA A 191 -9.53 13.22 -7.78
CA ALA A 191 -8.26 12.67 -8.25
C ALA A 191 -8.42 11.27 -8.89
N ALA A 192 -9.24 10.40 -8.31
CA ALA A 192 -9.51 9.05 -8.80
C ALA A 192 -10.22 9.02 -10.14
N ASN A 193 -11.14 9.97 -10.36
CA ASN A 193 -11.83 10.14 -11.64
C ASN A 193 -10.89 10.62 -12.76
N GLN A 194 -9.76 11.22 -12.41
CA GLN A 194 -8.68 11.56 -13.34
C GLN A 194 -7.71 10.38 -13.57
N GLY A 195 -7.98 9.21 -12.99
CA GLY A 195 -7.18 8.01 -13.18
C GLY A 195 -6.03 7.82 -12.17
N LEU A 196 -5.87 8.69 -11.16
CA LEU A 196 -4.77 8.54 -10.19
C LEU A 196 -4.97 7.28 -9.32
N ALA A 197 -4.16 6.25 -9.58
CA ALA A 197 -4.26 4.94 -8.91
C ALA A 197 -4.16 5.03 -7.36
N ALA A 198 -3.31 5.92 -6.85
CA ALA A 198 -3.19 6.15 -5.42
C ALA A 198 -4.49 6.69 -4.80
N ALA A 199 -5.21 7.57 -5.50
CA ALA A 199 -6.49 8.10 -5.06
C ALA A 199 -7.60 7.04 -5.13
N GLN A 200 -7.61 6.24 -6.20
CA GLN A 200 -8.51 5.09 -6.33
C GLN A 200 -8.32 4.08 -5.20
N TYR A 201 -7.07 3.74 -4.90
CA TYR A 201 -6.76 2.88 -3.76
C TYR A 201 -7.24 3.48 -2.43
N SER A 202 -6.98 4.78 -2.20
CA SER A 202 -7.38 5.46 -0.96
C SER A 202 -8.90 5.49 -0.79
N LEU A 203 -9.65 5.70 -1.86
CA LEU A 203 -11.12 5.57 -1.84
C LEU A 203 -11.57 4.16 -1.50
N GLY A 204 -11.01 3.16 -2.18
CA GLY A 204 -11.30 1.76 -1.88
C GLY A 204 -11.04 1.43 -0.41
N TRP A 205 -9.93 1.93 0.13
CA TRP A 205 -9.56 1.75 1.54
C TRP A 205 -10.58 2.42 2.49
N ILE A 206 -10.98 3.65 2.22
CA ILE A 206 -11.98 4.35 3.05
C ILE A 206 -13.29 3.56 3.01
N TYR A 207 -13.84 3.25 1.84
CA TYR A 207 -15.10 2.52 1.73
C TYR A 207 -15.05 1.13 2.38
N MET A 208 -13.90 0.46 2.37
CA MET A 208 -13.72 -0.84 3.02
C MET A 208 -13.68 -0.76 4.55
N ASN A 209 -13.09 0.31 5.12
CA ASN A 209 -12.74 0.38 6.54
C ASN A 209 -13.53 1.41 7.35
N SER A 210 -14.27 2.32 6.72
CA SER A 210 -15.13 3.27 7.41
C SER A 210 -16.25 2.58 8.18
N THR A 211 -16.90 3.33 9.04
CA THR A 211 -18.09 2.90 9.77
C THR A 211 -19.29 3.76 9.39
N GLY A 212 -20.47 3.18 9.47
CA GLY A 212 -21.72 3.91 9.17
C GLY A 212 -21.94 4.15 7.68
N GLN A 213 -22.28 5.38 7.29
CA GLN A 213 -22.71 5.71 5.94
C GLN A 213 -21.62 5.60 4.86
N ASN A 214 -20.35 5.69 5.25
CA ASN A 214 -19.23 5.62 4.32
C ASN A 214 -18.72 4.19 4.10
N GLN A 215 -19.20 3.20 4.87
CA GLN A 215 -18.86 1.81 4.62
C GLN A 215 -19.64 1.27 3.42
N ASP A 216 -18.91 0.85 2.38
CA ASP A 216 -19.53 0.32 1.15
C ASP A 216 -18.55 -0.62 0.43
N ASP A 217 -18.72 -1.91 0.66
CA ASP A 217 -17.83 -2.93 0.07
C ASP A 217 -17.91 -2.97 -1.46
N THR A 218 -19.06 -2.62 -2.06
CA THR A 218 -19.20 -2.57 -3.51
C THR A 218 -18.40 -1.42 -4.12
N LYS A 219 -18.47 -0.23 -3.52
CA LYS A 219 -17.61 0.89 -3.94
C LYS A 219 -16.13 0.61 -3.66
N ALA A 220 -15.81 -0.04 -2.54
CA ALA A 220 -14.44 -0.41 -2.22
C ALA A 220 -13.83 -1.28 -3.33
N VAL A 221 -14.55 -2.33 -3.72
CA VAL A 221 -14.12 -3.22 -4.81
C VAL A 221 -13.98 -2.46 -6.12
N HIS A 222 -14.96 -1.66 -6.52
CA HIS A 222 -14.90 -0.87 -7.75
C HIS A 222 -13.62 -0.01 -7.84
N TRP A 223 -13.26 0.66 -6.75
CA TRP A 223 -12.08 1.51 -6.75
C TRP A 223 -10.78 0.70 -6.66
N PHE A 224 -10.76 -0.42 -5.92
CA PHE A 224 -9.61 -1.31 -5.92
C PHE A 224 -9.38 -1.94 -7.29
N GLU A 225 -10.43 -2.32 -8.03
CA GLU A 225 -10.30 -2.83 -9.41
C GLU A 225 -9.61 -1.81 -10.31
N LYS A 226 -10.09 -0.57 -10.33
CA LYS A 226 -9.47 0.48 -11.14
C LYS A 226 -7.99 0.71 -10.82
N ALA A 227 -7.62 0.67 -9.55
CA ALA A 227 -6.23 0.80 -9.15
C ALA A 227 -5.41 -0.47 -9.46
N ALA A 228 -6.00 -1.66 -9.29
CA ALA A 228 -5.36 -2.94 -9.56
C ALA A 228 -5.09 -3.17 -11.06
N GLU A 229 -5.97 -2.66 -11.93
CA GLU A 229 -5.79 -2.67 -13.38
C GLU A 229 -4.61 -1.78 -13.84
N GLN A 230 -4.19 -0.82 -13.01
CA GLN A 230 -3.01 0.01 -13.20
C GLN A 230 -1.76 -0.59 -12.50
N ASP A 231 -1.76 -1.88 -12.22
CA ASP A 231 -0.68 -2.60 -11.55
C ASP A 231 -0.32 -2.06 -10.14
N PHE A 232 -1.27 -1.42 -9.45
CA PHE A 232 -1.05 -0.95 -8.10
C PHE A 232 -1.10 -2.14 -7.12
N ALA A 233 0.06 -2.68 -6.73
CA ALA A 233 0.19 -3.93 -5.97
C ALA A 233 -0.66 -3.96 -4.68
N LYS A 234 -0.75 -2.85 -3.95
CA LYS A 234 -1.60 -2.74 -2.74
C LYS A 234 -3.08 -2.90 -3.05
N ALA A 235 -3.53 -2.35 -4.18
CA ALA A 235 -4.92 -2.51 -4.62
C ALA A 235 -5.19 -3.94 -5.07
N GLN A 236 -4.26 -4.56 -5.78
CA GLN A 236 -4.36 -5.97 -6.17
C GLN A 236 -4.48 -6.88 -4.94
N ASN A 237 -3.66 -6.64 -3.89
CA ASN A 237 -3.75 -7.38 -2.64
C ASN A 237 -5.10 -7.19 -1.94
N ASN A 238 -5.60 -5.95 -1.84
CA ASN A 238 -6.87 -5.69 -1.19
C ASN A 238 -8.07 -6.21 -1.98
N LEU A 239 -8.02 -6.13 -3.31
CA LEU A 239 -9.03 -6.75 -4.18
C LEU A 239 -9.05 -8.26 -4.00
N ALA A 240 -7.89 -8.92 -3.96
CA ALA A 240 -7.77 -10.34 -3.67
C ALA A 240 -8.36 -10.68 -2.30
N TYR A 241 -8.10 -9.86 -1.28
CA TYR A 241 -8.70 -10.02 0.04
C TYR A 241 -10.24 -9.93 -0.04
N MET A 242 -10.79 -8.94 -0.74
CA MET A 242 -12.24 -8.79 -0.90
C MET A 242 -12.87 -10.04 -1.54
N TYR A 243 -12.29 -10.57 -2.63
CA TYR A 243 -12.73 -11.82 -3.24
C TYR A 243 -12.60 -13.01 -2.28
N SER A 244 -11.52 -13.10 -1.49
CA SER A 244 -11.29 -14.20 -0.54
C SER A 244 -12.23 -14.19 0.66
N GLN A 245 -12.88 -13.07 0.94
CA GLN A 245 -13.84 -12.91 2.03
C GLN A 245 -15.29 -12.83 1.55
N GLY A 246 -15.54 -12.76 0.25
CA GLY A 246 -16.86 -12.54 -0.31
C GLY A 246 -17.43 -11.16 0.07
N ARG A 247 -16.58 -10.12 0.13
CA ARG A 247 -16.97 -8.74 0.42
C ARG A 247 -17.14 -7.95 -0.88
N GLY A 248 -18.30 -7.37 -1.09
CA GLY A 248 -18.63 -6.62 -2.31
C GLY A 248 -18.89 -7.50 -3.53
N TYR A 249 -18.38 -8.74 -3.52
CA TYR A 249 -18.61 -9.78 -4.51
C TYR A 249 -18.88 -11.13 -3.85
N ALA A 250 -19.35 -12.10 -4.65
CA ALA A 250 -19.38 -13.49 -4.22
C ALA A 250 -17.96 -13.99 -3.89
N LEU A 251 -17.87 -14.88 -2.90
CA LEU A 251 -16.62 -15.55 -2.52
C LEU A 251 -16.00 -16.25 -3.72
N ASP A 252 -14.78 -15.90 -4.08
CA ASP A 252 -14.05 -16.48 -5.22
C ASP A 252 -12.55 -16.59 -4.89
N TYR A 253 -12.15 -17.76 -4.40
CA TYR A 253 -10.74 -18.02 -4.08
C TYR A 253 -9.84 -18.09 -5.32
N ALA A 254 -10.38 -18.48 -6.48
CA ALA A 254 -9.57 -18.55 -7.70
C ALA A 254 -9.19 -17.14 -8.18
N LYS A 255 -10.15 -16.21 -8.20
CA LYS A 255 -9.85 -14.79 -8.48
C LYS A 255 -8.96 -14.16 -7.42
N ALA A 256 -9.21 -14.44 -6.14
CA ALA A 256 -8.35 -13.96 -5.07
C ALA A 256 -6.90 -14.38 -5.29
N MET A 257 -6.67 -15.65 -5.64
CA MET A 257 -5.34 -16.18 -5.92
C MET A 257 -4.66 -15.48 -7.11
N GLN A 258 -5.41 -15.22 -8.18
CA GLN A 258 -4.87 -14.51 -9.36
C GLN A 258 -4.40 -13.09 -9.02
N TRP A 259 -5.18 -12.36 -8.21
CA TRP A 259 -4.80 -11.01 -7.81
C TRP A 259 -3.68 -11.00 -6.77
N TYR A 260 -3.67 -11.94 -5.81
CA TYR A 260 -2.53 -12.09 -4.90
C TYR A 260 -1.26 -12.44 -5.67
N GLN A 261 -1.34 -13.31 -6.70
CA GLN A 261 -0.19 -13.65 -7.53
C GLN A 261 0.39 -12.42 -8.21
N LYS A 262 -0.45 -11.58 -8.85
CA LYS A 262 0.01 -10.34 -9.49
C LYS A 262 0.74 -9.41 -8.51
N ALA A 263 0.18 -9.21 -7.32
CA ALA A 263 0.81 -8.38 -6.30
C ALA A 263 2.10 -9.01 -5.72
N ALA A 264 2.11 -10.34 -5.55
CA ALA A 264 3.25 -11.09 -5.05
C ALA A 264 4.42 -11.10 -6.05
N ASP A 265 4.12 -11.17 -7.36
CA ASP A 265 5.12 -11.10 -8.44
C ASP A 265 5.79 -9.72 -8.52
N GLN A 266 5.09 -8.67 -8.10
CA GLN A 266 5.66 -7.34 -7.91
C GLN A 266 6.48 -7.21 -6.62
N GLY A 267 6.63 -8.26 -5.84
CA GLY A 267 7.39 -8.24 -4.58
C GLY A 267 6.57 -7.84 -3.36
N TYR A 268 5.27 -7.54 -3.45
CA TYR A 268 4.48 -7.08 -2.32
C TYR A 268 4.38 -8.14 -1.22
N ALA A 269 5.07 -7.91 -0.08
CA ALA A 269 5.30 -8.90 0.96
C ALA A 269 4.00 -9.47 1.56
N GLU A 270 3.00 -8.62 1.80
CA GLU A 270 1.70 -9.06 2.32
C GLU A 270 0.96 -9.99 1.33
N ALA A 271 1.05 -9.70 0.02
CA ALA A 271 0.46 -10.58 -1.00
C ALA A 271 1.22 -11.91 -1.10
N GLN A 272 2.55 -11.90 -0.97
CA GLN A 272 3.35 -13.13 -0.91
C GLN A 272 2.94 -13.99 0.29
N TYR A 273 2.76 -13.37 1.47
CA TYR A 273 2.23 -14.07 2.63
C TYR A 273 0.85 -14.66 2.37
N ASN A 274 -0.08 -13.86 1.84
CA ASN A 274 -1.44 -14.30 1.56
C ASN A 274 -1.48 -15.45 0.53
N LEU A 275 -0.63 -15.38 -0.48
CA LEU A 275 -0.50 -16.44 -1.48
C LEU A 275 0.06 -17.73 -0.87
N GLY A 276 1.08 -17.64 -0.01
CA GLY A 276 1.58 -18.77 0.78
C GLY A 276 0.48 -19.40 1.63
N PHE A 277 -0.34 -18.60 2.29
CA PHE A 277 -1.49 -19.06 3.06
C PHE A 277 -2.54 -19.77 2.19
N MET A 278 -2.80 -19.29 0.98
CA MET A 278 -3.72 -19.95 0.06
C MET A 278 -3.23 -21.34 -0.36
N TYR A 279 -1.92 -21.49 -0.67
CA TYR A 279 -1.31 -22.79 -0.94
C TYR A 279 -1.34 -23.71 0.28
N GLU A 280 -1.05 -23.20 1.48
CA GLU A 280 -1.11 -23.97 2.72
C GLU A 280 -2.50 -24.52 3.00
N GLN A 281 -3.54 -23.70 2.77
CA GLN A 281 -4.93 -24.08 3.05
C GLN A 281 -5.64 -24.78 1.89
N GLY A 282 -5.06 -24.80 0.68
CA GLY A 282 -5.71 -25.30 -0.53
C GLY A 282 -6.92 -24.47 -0.93
N LYS A 283 -6.83 -23.14 -0.83
CA LYS A 283 -7.91 -22.22 -1.21
C LYS A 283 -7.68 -21.70 -2.63
N GLY A 284 -8.58 -22.00 -3.54
CA GLY A 284 -8.46 -21.64 -4.95
C GLY A 284 -7.43 -22.47 -5.74
N THR A 285 -6.77 -23.41 -5.08
CA THR A 285 -5.81 -24.36 -5.66
C THR A 285 -5.74 -25.61 -4.79
N GLU A 286 -5.08 -26.65 -5.28
CA GLU A 286 -4.70 -27.78 -4.45
C GLU A 286 -3.70 -27.36 -3.37
N LYS A 287 -3.80 -28.01 -2.20
CA LYS A 287 -2.89 -27.76 -1.09
C LYS A 287 -1.46 -28.14 -1.48
N ASN A 288 -0.53 -27.21 -1.26
CA ASN A 288 0.89 -27.39 -1.57
C ASN A 288 1.76 -26.66 -0.54
N TYR A 289 2.33 -27.43 0.38
CA TYR A 289 3.13 -26.89 1.47
C TYR A 289 4.50 -26.38 1.00
N GLU A 290 5.10 -27.00 -0.01
CA GLU A 290 6.39 -26.56 -0.58
C GLU A 290 6.25 -25.16 -1.19
N LYS A 291 5.21 -24.93 -2.00
CA LYS A 291 4.89 -23.60 -2.52
C LYS A 291 4.55 -22.60 -1.43
N ALA A 292 3.83 -23.03 -0.38
CA ALA A 292 3.56 -22.16 0.76
C ALA A 292 4.85 -21.68 1.42
N VAL A 293 5.82 -22.58 1.64
CA VAL A 293 7.14 -22.25 2.19
C VAL A 293 7.90 -21.28 1.29
N GLU A 294 7.89 -21.50 -0.04
CA GLU A 294 8.55 -20.59 -0.98
C GLU A 294 8.02 -19.16 -0.86
N TRP A 295 6.70 -19.00 -0.83
CA TRP A 295 6.08 -17.69 -0.74
C TRP A 295 6.23 -17.07 0.64
N TYR A 296 6.09 -17.85 1.71
CA TYR A 296 6.36 -17.36 3.07
C TYR A 296 7.81 -16.89 3.23
N ARG A 297 8.78 -17.59 2.62
CA ARG A 297 10.19 -17.17 2.67
C ARG A 297 10.40 -15.82 2.00
N LYS A 298 9.85 -15.61 0.79
CA LYS A 298 9.93 -14.32 0.08
C LYS A 298 9.36 -13.18 0.94
N ALA A 299 8.24 -13.38 1.61
CA ALA A 299 7.63 -12.39 2.49
C ALA A 299 8.43 -12.20 3.80
N ALA A 300 8.94 -13.29 4.39
CA ALA A 300 9.72 -13.28 5.62
C ALA A 300 11.06 -12.55 5.46
N ASP A 301 11.70 -12.70 4.30
CA ASP A 301 12.95 -12.01 3.95
C ASP A 301 12.73 -10.49 3.85
N GLN A 302 11.51 -10.04 3.58
CA GLN A 302 11.08 -8.65 3.60
C GLN A 302 10.58 -8.19 4.99
N ASN A 303 10.87 -8.93 6.05
CA ASN A 303 10.44 -8.65 7.42
C ASN A 303 8.92 -8.70 7.67
N GLU A 304 8.14 -9.40 6.81
CA GLU A 304 6.73 -9.66 7.11
C GLU A 304 6.61 -10.64 8.29
N SER A 305 6.19 -10.12 9.45
CA SER A 305 6.28 -10.89 10.71
C SER A 305 5.34 -12.11 10.74
N ALA A 306 4.18 -12.02 10.07
CA ALA A 306 3.26 -13.15 9.94
C ALA A 306 3.88 -14.27 9.10
N ALA A 307 4.61 -13.93 8.04
CA ALA A 307 5.33 -14.88 7.21
C ALA A 307 6.50 -15.52 7.97
N GLN A 308 7.26 -14.72 8.74
CA GLN A 308 8.34 -15.23 9.58
C GLN A 308 7.81 -16.23 10.62
N TYR A 309 6.69 -15.92 11.26
CA TYR A 309 6.06 -16.84 12.20
C TYR A 309 5.59 -18.13 11.50
N SER A 310 4.89 -18.00 10.36
CA SER A 310 4.41 -19.16 9.59
C SER A 310 5.56 -20.04 9.11
N LEU A 311 6.65 -19.44 8.63
CA LEU A 311 7.84 -20.17 8.23
C LEU A 311 8.50 -20.90 9.42
N GLY A 312 8.54 -20.26 10.59
CA GLY A 312 8.95 -20.91 11.83
C GLY A 312 8.13 -22.14 12.17
N LEU A 313 6.79 -22.09 12.03
CA LEU A 313 5.90 -23.24 12.20
C LEU A 313 6.18 -24.36 11.19
N MET A 314 6.41 -24.01 9.92
CA MET A 314 6.74 -24.97 8.87
C MET A 314 8.01 -25.74 9.21
N TYR A 315 9.08 -25.07 9.65
CA TYR A 315 10.32 -25.71 10.08
C TYR A 315 10.16 -26.52 11.37
N GLU A 316 9.39 -26.03 12.36
CA GLU A 316 9.14 -26.76 13.60
C GLU A 316 8.41 -28.10 13.36
N GLN A 317 7.44 -28.08 12.44
CA GLN A 317 6.61 -29.24 12.13
C GLN A 317 7.19 -30.15 11.05
N GLY A 318 8.11 -29.66 10.21
CA GLY A 318 8.60 -30.34 9.02
C GLY A 318 7.53 -30.41 7.92
N THR A 319 6.75 -29.32 7.76
CA THR A 319 5.66 -29.25 6.78
C THR A 319 6.14 -28.47 5.55
N GLY A 320 6.24 -29.11 4.39
CA GLY A 320 6.76 -28.55 3.15
C GLY A 320 8.28 -28.31 3.16
N VAL A 321 8.94 -28.54 4.29
CA VAL A 321 10.40 -28.48 4.46
C VAL A 321 10.86 -29.57 5.41
N GLN A 322 12.14 -29.91 5.39
CA GLN A 322 12.73 -30.77 6.42
C GLN A 322 12.62 -30.09 7.78
N ARG A 323 12.19 -30.86 8.78
CA ARG A 323 12.06 -30.37 10.16
C ARG A 323 13.40 -29.87 10.67
N ASP A 324 13.44 -28.61 11.12
CA ASP A 324 14.62 -27.95 11.71
C ASP A 324 14.17 -26.99 12.81
N VAL A 325 14.38 -27.39 14.08
CA VAL A 325 13.95 -26.61 15.24
C VAL A 325 14.84 -25.38 15.45
N ASP A 326 16.10 -25.42 15.04
CA ASP A 326 17.01 -24.30 15.20
C ASP A 326 16.69 -23.23 14.15
N GLU A 327 16.33 -23.62 12.92
CA GLU A 327 15.83 -22.71 11.91
C GLU A 327 14.46 -22.13 12.34
N ALA A 328 13.57 -22.93 12.90
CA ALA A 328 12.31 -22.44 13.46
C ALA A 328 12.54 -21.35 14.53
N LYS A 329 13.49 -21.56 15.44
CA LYS A 329 13.85 -20.57 16.47
C LYS A 329 14.36 -19.25 15.86
N LYS A 330 15.14 -19.31 14.78
CA LYS A 330 15.62 -18.12 14.09
C LYS A 330 14.43 -17.31 13.55
N TRP A 331 13.54 -17.94 12.82
CA TRP A 331 12.36 -17.29 12.24
C TRP A 331 11.41 -16.76 13.31
N TYR A 332 11.14 -17.51 14.38
CA TYR A 332 10.36 -17.01 15.52
C TYR A 332 11.03 -15.82 16.20
N THR A 333 12.38 -15.80 16.29
CA THR A 333 13.10 -14.69 16.89
C THR A 333 12.93 -13.42 16.06
N LEU A 334 13.03 -13.51 14.73
CA LEU A 334 12.78 -12.39 13.83
C LEU A 334 11.34 -11.87 13.96
N ALA A 335 10.35 -12.76 13.92
CA ALA A 335 8.94 -12.40 14.10
C ALA A 335 8.68 -11.74 15.46
N ALA A 336 9.27 -12.29 16.54
CA ALA A 336 9.13 -11.74 17.89
C ALA A 336 9.75 -10.34 18.03
N ASN A 337 10.90 -10.10 17.37
CA ASN A 337 11.55 -8.80 17.32
C ASN A 337 10.69 -7.78 16.53
N ASN A 338 9.97 -8.24 15.50
CA ASN A 338 8.99 -7.45 14.76
C ASN A 338 7.65 -7.31 15.51
N GLY A 339 7.59 -7.77 16.76
CA GLY A 339 6.46 -7.55 17.66
C GLY A 339 5.39 -8.64 17.62
N ASP A 340 5.60 -9.77 16.94
CA ASP A 340 4.64 -10.87 16.87
C ASP A 340 4.47 -11.56 18.25
N PRO A 341 3.24 -11.61 18.82
CA PRO A 341 3.02 -12.19 20.14
C PRO A 341 3.04 -13.72 20.12
N ASP A 342 2.64 -14.34 19.02
CA ASP A 342 2.57 -15.80 18.91
C ASP A 342 3.98 -16.38 18.73
N ALA A 343 4.85 -15.69 18.01
CA ALA A 343 6.27 -16.03 17.94
C ALA A 343 6.97 -15.96 19.31
N LYS A 344 6.65 -14.95 20.13
CA LYS A 344 7.15 -14.88 21.51
C LYS A 344 6.67 -16.05 22.36
N GLN A 345 5.45 -16.51 22.15
CA GLN A 345 4.90 -17.67 22.82
C GLN A 345 5.55 -18.98 22.36
N ALA A 346 5.75 -19.13 21.03
CA ALA A 346 6.41 -20.31 20.45
C ALA A 346 7.85 -20.46 20.98
N LEU A 347 8.63 -19.37 21.03
CA LEU A 347 9.98 -19.41 21.61
C LEU A 347 10.00 -19.85 23.07
N ARG A 348 9.03 -19.40 23.89
CA ARG A 348 8.92 -19.84 25.29
C ARG A 348 8.60 -21.34 25.39
N GLN A 349 7.79 -21.86 24.50
CA GLN A 349 7.44 -23.29 24.48
C GLN A 349 8.64 -24.13 24.06
N LEU A 350 9.36 -23.76 23.01
CA LEU A 350 10.58 -24.44 22.58
C LEU A 350 11.68 -24.42 23.65
N GLY A 351 11.81 -23.33 24.42
CA GLY A 351 12.74 -23.23 25.54
C GLY A 351 12.38 -24.15 26.72
N ARG A 352 11.08 -24.44 26.94
CA ARG A 352 10.60 -25.31 28.03
C ARG A 352 10.68 -26.80 27.69
N THR A 353 10.51 -27.17 26.43
CA THR A 353 10.46 -28.58 26.00
C THR A 353 11.83 -29.21 25.89
N GLY A 354 12.92 -28.44 25.99
CA GLY A 354 14.29 -28.98 25.97
C GLY A 354 14.61 -29.79 24.71
N ILE A 355 13.86 -29.58 23.63
CA ILE A 355 14.07 -30.30 22.37
C ILE A 355 15.41 -29.87 21.81
N LYS A 356 16.46 -30.64 22.15
CA LYS A 356 17.73 -30.61 21.42
C LYS A 356 17.45 -31.01 19.97
N ALA A 357 18.03 -30.28 19.02
CA ALA A 357 18.07 -30.72 17.63
C ALA A 357 18.52 -32.20 17.59
N PRO A 358 17.86 -33.06 16.78
CA PRO A 358 18.43 -34.35 16.52
C PRO A 358 19.82 -34.14 15.94
N ALA A 359 20.82 -34.80 16.53
CA ALA A 359 22.18 -34.77 16.02
C ALA A 359 22.13 -35.11 14.51
N ALA A 360 22.77 -34.30 13.70
CA ALA A 360 22.89 -34.55 12.26
C ALA A 360 23.30 -36.01 12.06
N PRO A 361 22.62 -36.79 11.21
CA PRO A 361 23.08 -38.13 10.90
C PRO A 361 24.48 -38.04 10.30
N ALA A 362 25.43 -38.67 10.95
CA ALA A 362 26.78 -38.85 10.44
C ALA A 362 26.67 -39.41 9.01
N ALA A 363 27.33 -38.76 8.08
CA ALA A 363 27.43 -39.20 6.70
C ALA A 363 28.09 -40.60 6.68
N THR A 364 27.29 -41.64 6.54
CA THR A 364 27.75 -42.96 6.15
C THR A 364 27.33 -43.19 4.72
N ALA A 365 28.34 -43.15 3.85
CA ALA A 365 28.23 -43.68 2.49
C ALA A 365 27.94 -45.20 2.58
N GLN A 366 27.03 -45.69 1.76
CA GLN A 366 27.09 -46.89 0.90
C GLN A 366 25.73 -47.52 0.65
N ALA A 367 25.30 -47.43 -0.55
CA ALA A 367 25.05 -48.55 -1.50
C ALA A 367 23.80 -49.43 -1.31
N THR A 368 22.95 -49.30 -2.31
CA THR A 368 22.22 -50.38 -3.07
C THR A 368 21.33 -51.37 -2.32
N GLY A 369 20.06 -51.46 -2.74
CA GLY A 369 19.37 -52.73 -2.77
C GLY A 369 17.89 -52.73 -2.44
N GLN A 370 17.07 -52.67 -3.46
CA GLN A 370 15.80 -53.40 -3.65
C GLN A 370 14.63 -53.32 -2.65
N ALA A 371 13.52 -53.00 -3.28
CA ALA A 371 12.14 -53.05 -2.85
C ALA A 371 11.70 -54.19 -1.97
N LYS A 372 10.78 -53.86 -1.02
CA LYS A 372 9.56 -54.65 -0.81
C LYS A 372 8.50 -53.83 -0.07
N THR A 373 7.36 -53.73 -0.69
CA THR A 373 6.05 -53.28 -0.25
C THR A 373 5.59 -54.02 1.04
N GLN A 374 5.15 -53.26 2.04
CA GLN A 374 4.05 -53.69 2.93
C GLN A 374 3.35 -52.45 3.51
N ALA A 375 2.05 -52.36 3.21
CA ALA A 375 1.11 -51.40 3.74
C ALA A 375 0.81 -51.68 5.20
N GLN A 376 0.92 -50.66 6.06
CA GLN A 376 0.28 -50.65 7.36
C GLN A 376 -0.40 -49.31 7.62
N ALA A 377 -1.66 -49.38 8.08
CA ALA A 377 -2.58 -48.27 8.28
C ALA A 377 -2.12 -47.25 9.31
N PRO A 378 -2.53 -46.00 9.20
CA PRO A 378 -2.04 -44.90 10.04
C PRO A 378 -2.69 -44.91 11.43
N LYS A 379 -1.86 -44.79 12.46
CA LYS A 379 -2.28 -44.48 13.83
C LYS A 379 -2.77 -43.04 13.93
N LYS A 380 -3.85 -42.82 14.66
CA LYS A 380 -4.55 -41.55 14.91
C LYS A 380 -3.58 -40.41 15.26
N ALA A 381 -3.61 -39.36 14.46
CA ALA A 381 -2.89 -38.11 14.71
C ALA A 381 -3.45 -37.39 15.95
N GLN A 382 -2.57 -37.03 16.88
CA GLN A 382 -2.90 -36.13 17.98
C GLN A 382 -3.09 -34.69 17.41
N LYS A 383 -4.20 -34.07 17.80
CA LYS A 383 -4.57 -32.72 17.38
C LYS A 383 -3.58 -31.68 17.95
N THR A 384 -3.00 -30.88 17.12
CA THR A 384 -2.17 -29.70 17.52
C THR A 384 -3.02 -28.65 18.23
N PRO A 385 -2.44 -27.76 19.08
CA PRO A 385 -3.18 -26.74 19.83
C PRO A 385 -4.01 -25.76 18.97
N ALA A 386 -3.66 -25.60 17.70
CA ALA A 386 -4.41 -24.75 16.76
C ALA A 386 -5.78 -25.34 16.37
N GLN A 387 -5.95 -26.65 16.41
CA GLN A 387 -7.22 -27.30 16.07
C GLN A 387 -8.23 -27.35 17.24
N ALA A 388 -7.76 -27.22 18.48
CA ALA A 388 -8.62 -27.22 19.66
C ALA A 388 -9.46 -25.96 19.85
N ARG A 389 -9.09 -24.84 19.21
CA ARG A 389 -9.83 -23.55 19.30
C ARG A 389 -11.06 -23.45 18.38
N GLN A 390 -11.23 -24.35 17.40
CA GLN A 390 -12.35 -24.29 16.46
C GLN A 390 -13.65 -24.96 16.94
N GLN A 391 -13.70 -25.54 18.14
CA GLN A 391 -14.87 -26.30 18.58
C GLN A 391 -15.66 -25.74 19.79
N LYS A 392 -15.46 -24.48 20.19
CA LYS A 392 -16.37 -23.85 21.15
C LYS A 392 -17.24 -22.79 20.44
N LYS A 393 -18.39 -23.23 19.90
CA LYS A 393 -19.53 -22.35 19.61
C LYS A 393 -20.16 -21.90 20.93
N PRO A 394 -20.44 -20.62 21.13
CA PRO A 394 -21.36 -20.21 22.20
C PRO A 394 -22.79 -20.59 21.82
N ALA A 395 -23.52 -21.13 22.77
CA ALA A 395 -24.94 -21.48 22.64
C ALA A 395 -25.76 -20.23 22.29
N ALA A 396 -26.64 -20.38 21.32
CA ALA A 396 -27.59 -19.36 20.91
C ALA A 396 -28.55 -19.01 22.07
N ALA A 397 -28.52 -17.75 22.48
CA ALA A 397 -29.57 -17.18 23.31
C ALA A 397 -30.82 -16.91 22.46
N ARG A 398 -31.95 -17.46 22.88
CA ARG A 398 -33.28 -17.23 22.28
C ARG A 398 -33.64 -15.75 22.34
N PRO A 399 -34.22 -15.15 21.29
CA PRO A 399 -34.79 -13.80 21.37
C PRO A 399 -36.08 -13.82 22.18
N GLN A 400 -36.17 -13.02 23.24
CA GLN A 400 -37.41 -12.70 23.89
C GLN A 400 -38.19 -11.71 23.02
N GLN A 401 -39.40 -12.08 22.66
CA GLN A 401 -40.41 -11.23 22.04
C GLN A 401 -40.78 -10.09 22.99
N LYS A 402 -40.48 -8.85 22.61
CA LYS A 402 -41.10 -7.68 23.24
C LYS A 402 -42.30 -7.25 22.40
N GLN A 403 -43.46 -7.30 23.08
CA GLN A 403 -44.73 -6.81 22.58
C GLN A 403 -44.65 -5.31 22.27
N THR A 404 -45.03 -4.95 21.05
CA THR A 404 -45.25 -3.58 20.61
C THR A 404 -46.57 -3.07 21.13
N LYS A 405 -46.56 -2.04 21.98
CA LYS A 405 -47.71 -1.17 22.26
C LYS A 405 -47.78 -0.10 21.17
N GLN A 406 -48.89 -0.02 20.48
CA GLN A 406 -49.26 1.08 19.60
C GLN A 406 -49.43 2.38 20.42
N PRO A 407 -48.99 3.53 19.91
CA PRO A 407 -49.46 4.81 20.39
C PRO A 407 -50.61 5.33 19.47
N ALA A 408 -51.59 5.90 20.16
CA ALA A 408 -52.84 6.44 19.63
C ALA A 408 -52.66 7.66 18.70
N ALA A 409 -53.64 7.80 17.82
CA ALA A 409 -53.82 8.91 16.89
C ALA A 409 -53.80 10.29 17.58
N ALA A 410 -52.98 11.21 17.05
CA ALA A 410 -53.08 12.62 17.35
C ALA A 410 -53.62 13.40 16.15
N LYS A 411 -54.65 14.21 16.43
CA LYS A 411 -55.49 15.02 15.53
C LYS A 411 -54.68 16.09 14.79
N GLN A 412 -55.07 16.32 13.54
CA GLN A 412 -54.67 17.50 12.77
C GLN A 412 -55.29 18.78 13.37
N PRO A 413 -54.63 19.92 13.31
CA PRO A 413 -55.32 21.22 13.35
C PRO A 413 -55.49 21.80 11.96
N THR A 414 -56.69 22.23 11.74
CA THR A 414 -57.25 22.96 10.60
C THR A 414 -56.55 24.32 10.39
N ALA A 415 -56.51 24.69 9.10
CA ALA A 415 -56.15 26.01 8.62
C ALA A 415 -57.07 27.12 9.12
N ALA A 416 -56.52 28.30 9.40
CA ALA A 416 -57.24 29.58 9.25
C ALA A 416 -56.25 30.72 9.05
N LYS A 417 -56.44 31.41 7.94
CA LYS A 417 -56.05 32.74 7.50
C LYS A 417 -54.56 33.06 7.35
#